data_6e0df7cb4d5aef119731e6b7292b87f2
#
_entry.id   6e0df7cb4d5aef119731e6b7292b87f2
#
_cell.length_a   1.000
_cell.length_b   1.000
_cell.length_c   1.000
_cell.angle_alpha   90.00
_cell.angle_beta   90.00
_cell.angle_gamma   90.00
#
_symmetry.space_group_name_H-M   'P 1'
#
loop_
_entity.id
_entity.type
_entity.pdbx_description
1 polymer ?
#
loop_
_entity_poly.entity_id
_entity_poly.type
_entity_poly.pdbx_seq_one_letter_code
_entity_poly.pdbx_strand_id
1 'polypeptide(L)'
;DLHSFPTRRSSDLLIEAYDQPWKRKLEGTVGGNWGLFDSVKRQVKYPPGVPISNYPDWKLQMAGGMALSVATFLVAWLTLRRRPWTPRPSAWIAVAISATTAGALLGIAGDKMYYESYGTSGFLHWGVLLAAAIIAPLLTAHALIAGRSLPTFLELIGPRDYRGKGAIGALLAIVLAVTTVIAAETALGFAFDPRYRDFPYASLTMAVVPFALLTMLNRPKEGIRPLAESVFAGLLAIAALYTIYNEGTINWQSDWTCVMYLLLAATLWRARAAQNPG
;
A
#
# COMPACT_ATOMS: atom_id res chain seq x y z
N ASP A 1 17.05 -7.20 22.29
CA ASP A 1 17.01 -7.67 23.69
C ASP A 1 18.41 -8.10 24.11
N LEU A 2 19.16 -7.17 24.70
CA LEU A 2 20.54 -7.37 25.15
C LEU A 2 20.67 -8.42 26.26
N HIS A 3 19.57 -8.87 26.82
CA HIS A 3 19.55 -9.88 27.88
C HIS A 3 19.63 -11.34 27.38
N SER A 4 19.49 -11.55 26.10
CA SER A 4 19.63 -12.92 25.55
C SER A 4 21.07 -13.33 25.31
N PHE A 5 22.00 -12.41 25.21
CA PHE A 5 23.41 -12.68 24.92
C PHE A 5 24.14 -13.52 25.97
N PRO A 6 23.96 -13.32 27.28
CA PRO A 6 24.72 -14.10 28.27
C PRO A 6 24.25 -15.53 28.45
N THR A 7 23.02 -15.86 28.06
CA THR A 7 22.43 -17.17 28.35
C THR A 7 22.40 -18.12 27.17
N ARG A 8 22.60 -17.62 25.96
CA ARG A 8 22.72 -18.44 24.74
C ARG A 8 24.18 -18.69 24.44
N ARG A 9 24.73 -19.61 25.15
CA ARG A 9 26.08 -20.11 24.84
C ARG A 9 26.10 -20.75 23.46
N SER A 10 27.03 -20.32 22.65
CA SER A 10 27.65 -21.07 21.53
C SER A 10 26.91 -21.19 20.22
N SER A 11 25.79 -20.54 19.96
CA SER A 11 25.09 -20.68 18.67
C SER A 11 24.81 -19.40 17.93
N ASP A 12 25.35 -18.26 18.36
CA ASP A 12 25.27 -17.03 17.54
C ASP A 12 26.26 -17.15 16.38
N LEU A 13 25.81 -17.81 15.34
CA LEU A 13 26.57 -17.97 14.11
C LEU A 13 26.49 -16.66 13.33
N LEU A 14 27.58 -15.91 13.28
CA LEU A 14 27.70 -14.80 12.35
C LEU A 14 27.97 -15.38 10.97
N ILE A 15 26.93 -15.45 10.15
CA ILE A 15 27.01 -15.89 8.77
C ILE A 15 27.20 -14.68 7.88
N GLU A 16 28.15 -14.76 6.98
CA GLU A 16 28.52 -13.76 5.98
C GLU A 16 29.32 -12.56 6.52
N ALA A 17 30.53 -12.42 6.00
CA ALA A 17 31.34 -11.25 6.30
C ALA A 17 30.79 -10.00 5.60
N TYR A 18 30.39 -10.14 4.35
CA TYR A 18 29.85 -9.06 3.53
C TYR A 18 28.42 -9.34 3.08
N ASP A 19 27.62 -8.28 2.92
CA ASP A 19 26.33 -8.39 2.26
C ASP A 19 26.42 -9.04 0.90
N GLN A 20 25.41 -9.81 0.55
CA GLN A 20 25.30 -10.56 -0.70
C GLN A 20 24.11 -10.04 -1.55
N PRO A 21 24.25 -8.89 -2.24
CA PRO A 21 23.10 -8.25 -2.91
C PRO A 21 22.37 -9.13 -3.91
N TRP A 22 23.05 -10.12 -4.51
CA TRP A 22 22.44 -11.06 -5.45
C TRP A 22 21.40 -11.97 -4.80
N LYS A 23 21.51 -12.25 -3.50
CA LYS A 23 20.54 -13.07 -2.76
C LYS A 23 19.18 -12.40 -2.63
N ARG A 24 19.09 -11.08 -2.77
CA ARG A 24 17.82 -10.35 -2.74
C ARG A 24 16.80 -10.86 -3.76
N LYS A 25 17.26 -11.41 -4.88
CA LYS A 25 16.38 -12.02 -5.88
C LYS A 25 15.74 -13.33 -5.41
N LEU A 26 16.39 -14.03 -4.50
CA LEU A 26 15.97 -15.34 -4.02
C LEU A 26 15.33 -15.30 -2.64
N GLU A 27 15.76 -14.38 -1.80
CA GLU A 27 15.48 -14.36 -0.37
C GLU A 27 14.93 -13.00 0.11
N GLY A 28 14.51 -12.13 -0.84
CA GLY A 28 14.06 -10.78 -0.52
C GLY A 28 15.16 -9.88 0.05
N THR A 29 14.76 -8.78 0.64
CA THR A 29 15.70 -7.78 1.21
C THR A 29 16.58 -8.39 2.31
N VAL A 30 16.01 -9.25 3.15
CA VAL A 30 16.70 -9.87 4.27
C VAL A 30 17.94 -10.66 3.80
N GLY A 31 17.79 -11.50 2.77
CA GLY A 31 18.86 -12.34 2.27
C GLY A 31 20.06 -11.57 1.73
N GLY A 32 19.83 -10.37 1.22
CA GLY A 32 20.91 -9.53 0.68
C GLY A 32 21.71 -8.76 1.73
N ASN A 33 21.29 -8.74 3.00
CA ASN A 33 21.79 -7.83 4.02
C ASN A 33 22.29 -8.53 5.31
N TRP A 34 22.65 -9.80 5.26
CA TRP A 34 23.13 -10.54 6.42
C TRP A 34 24.60 -10.29 6.79
N GLY A 35 25.35 -9.61 5.94
CA GLY A 35 26.76 -9.34 6.17
C GLY A 35 27.02 -8.39 7.35
N LEU A 36 28.14 -8.59 8.03
CA LEU A 36 28.67 -7.66 9.02
C LEU A 36 29.16 -6.35 8.38
N PHE A 37 29.62 -6.45 7.14
CA PHE A 37 30.11 -5.33 6.36
C PHE A 37 29.19 -5.07 5.17
N ASP A 38 29.00 -3.79 4.86
CA ASP A 38 28.38 -3.37 3.61
C ASP A 38 29.25 -3.80 2.42
N SER A 39 28.63 -4.42 1.41
CA SER A 39 29.34 -4.98 0.26
C SER A 39 29.96 -3.92 -0.65
N VAL A 40 29.38 -2.73 -0.70
CA VAL A 40 29.80 -1.62 -1.57
C VAL A 40 30.82 -0.73 -0.86
N LYS A 41 30.45 -0.24 0.33
CA LYS A 41 31.28 0.68 1.12
C LYS A 41 32.41 -0.03 1.84
N ARG A 42 32.34 -1.35 2.02
CA ARG A 42 33.25 -2.19 2.80
C ARG A 42 33.47 -1.72 4.24
N GLN A 43 32.45 -1.10 4.79
CA GLN A 43 32.43 -0.57 6.15
C GLN A 43 31.63 -1.51 7.06
N VAL A 44 32.04 -1.56 8.32
CA VAL A 44 31.30 -2.31 9.34
C VAL A 44 29.94 -1.64 9.56
N LYS A 45 28.86 -2.44 9.51
CA LYS A 45 27.50 -1.93 9.72
C LYS A 45 27.19 -1.68 11.20
N TYR A 46 27.84 -2.45 12.08
CA TYR A 46 27.60 -2.42 13.51
C TYR A 46 28.91 -2.16 14.26
N PRO A 47 29.42 -0.90 14.29
CA PRO A 47 30.65 -0.60 14.98
C PRO A 47 30.49 -0.86 16.48
N PRO A 48 31.45 -1.56 17.14
CA PRO A 48 31.38 -1.87 18.55
C PRO A 48 31.25 -0.63 19.43
N GLY A 49 30.35 -0.67 20.41
CA GLY A 49 30.16 0.42 21.37
C GLY A 49 29.36 1.63 20.86
N VAL A 50 28.91 1.59 19.61
CA VAL A 50 28.06 2.66 19.07
C VAL A 50 26.59 2.22 19.12
N PRO A 51 25.70 2.98 19.78
CA PRO A 51 24.29 2.68 19.76
C PRO A 51 23.73 2.86 18.33
N ILE A 52 23.01 1.86 17.84
CA ILE A 52 22.38 1.88 16.52
C ILE A 52 20.90 2.12 16.74
N SER A 53 20.37 3.16 16.09
CA SER A 53 18.94 3.40 16.07
C SER A 53 18.26 2.50 15.03
N ASN A 54 17.18 1.83 15.41
CA ASN A 54 16.33 1.11 14.47
C ASN A 54 15.55 2.05 13.55
N TYR A 55 15.42 3.32 13.94
CA TYR A 55 14.65 4.34 13.21
C TYR A 55 15.42 5.65 13.16
N PRO A 56 16.55 5.73 12.42
CA PRO A 56 17.40 6.92 12.41
C PRO A 56 16.67 8.16 11.85
N ASP A 57 15.79 7.96 10.88
CA ASP A 57 15.08 9.02 10.15
C ASP A 57 13.66 9.31 10.67
N TRP A 58 13.31 8.84 11.88
CA TRP A 58 11.95 8.94 12.40
C TRP A 58 11.36 10.37 12.40
N LYS A 59 12.21 11.40 12.60
CA LYS A 59 11.76 12.81 12.59
C LYS A 59 11.31 13.24 11.20
N LEU A 60 12.06 12.87 10.17
CA LEU A 60 11.73 13.15 8.78
C LEU A 60 10.47 12.37 8.35
N GLN A 61 10.38 11.11 8.75
CA GLN A 61 9.21 10.25 8.49
C GLN A 61 7.96 10.82 9.16
N MET A 62 8.06 11.24 10.41
CA MET A 62 6.97 11.88 11.13
C MET A 62 6.54 13.20 10.45
N ALA A 63 7.50 14.05 10.09
CA ALA A 63 7.19 15.32 9.42
C ALA A 63 6.51 15.09 8.07
N GLY A 64 7.00 14.15 7.26
CA GLY A 64 6.37 13.75 5.99
C GLY A 64 4.96 13.20 6.19
N GLY A 65 4.76 12.33 7.16
CA GLY A 65 3.45 11.79 7.51
C GLY A 65 2.45 12.85 7.95
N MET A 66 2.89 13.78 8.80
CA MET A 66 2.08 14.93 9.21
C MET A 66 1.71 15.82 8.01
N ALA A 67 2.67 16.08 7.12
CA ALA A 67 2.44 16.87 5.92
C ALA A 67 1.39 16.21 5.00
N LEU A 68 1.44 14.88 4.80
CA LEU A 68 0.45 14.16 4.01
C LEU A 68 -0.94 14.19 4.67
N SER A 69 -1.01 14.02 5.99
CA SER A 69 -2.26 14.13 6.73
C SER A 69 -2.88 15.52 6.57
N VAL A 70 -2.10 16.57 6.78
CA VAL A 70 -2.54 17.97 6.61
C VAL A 70 -2.97 18.23 5.17
N ALA A 71 -2.22 17.76 4.17
CA ALA A 71 -2.58 17.90 2.76
C ALA A 71 -3.92 17.22 2.44
N THR A 72 -4.18 16.03 3.02
CA THR A 72 -5.44 15.31 2.84
C THR A 72 -6.63 16.10 3.39
N PHE A 73 -6.50 16.66 4.59
CA PHE A 73 -7.53 17.55 5.16
C PHE A 73 -7.69 18.86 4.36
N LEU A 74 -6.58 19.43 3.89
CA LEU A 74 -6.60 20.64 3.07
C LEU A 74 -7.36 20.42 1.76
N VAL A 75 -7.13 19.29 1.08
CA VAL A 75 -7.89 18.92 -0.13
C VAL A 75 -9.38 18.78 0.17
N ALA A 76 -9.75 18.13 1.27
CA ALA A 76 -11.12 18.00 1.71
C ALA A 76 -11.77 19.39 1.95
N TRP A 77 -11.08 20.26 2.68
CA TRP A 77 -11.55 21.60 3.00
C TRP A 77 -11.67 22.51 1.77
N LEU A 78 -10.68 22.48 0.85
CA LEU A 78 -10.74 23.24 -0.40
C LEU A 78 -11.89 22.75 -1.30
N THR A 79 -12.18 21.43 -1.25
CA THR A 79 -13.32 20.87 -1.97
C THR A 79 -14.63 21.36 -1.39
N LEU A 80 -14.76 21.40 -0.07
CA LEU A 80 -15.94 21.91 0.62
C LEU A 80 -16.25 23.36 0.26
N ARG A 81 -15.21 24.22 0.26
CA ARG A 81 -15.38 25.65 -0.08
C ARG A 81 -15.99 25.91 -1.45
N ARG A 82 -15.88 24.95 -2.36
CA ARG A 82 -16.40 25.03 -3.73
C ARG A 82 -17.79 24.40 -3.89
N ARG A 83 -18.43 23.96 -2.78
CA ARG A 83 -19.70 23.22 -2.82
C ARG A 83 -20.78 23.93 -2.01
N PRO A 84 -22.03 23.95 -2.54
CA PRO A 84 -23.15 24.61 -1.85
C PRO A 84 -23.77 23.78 -0.72
N TRP A 85 -23.34 22.53 -0.53
CA TRP A 85 -23.91 21.63 0.48
C TRP A 85 -22.91 21.23 1.56
N THR A 86 -23.43 20.86 2.73
CA THR A 86 -22.64 20.30 3.84
C THR A 86 -22.43 18.79 3.66
N PRO A 87 -21.21 18.30 3.67
CA PRO A 87 -20.93 16.86 3.63
C PRO A 87 -21.48 16.17 4.88
N ARG A 88 -21.79 14.87 4.75
CA ARG A 88 -22.19 14.04 5.89
C ARG A 88 -21.04 13.94 6.90
N PRO A 89 -21.32 13.90 8.22
CA PRO A 89 -20.27 13.68 9.23
C PRO A 89 -19.42 12.44 8.96
N SER A 90 -20.02 11.36 8.45
CA SER A 90 -19.31 10.13 8.05
C SER A 90 -18.23 10.36 6.99
N ALA A 91 -18.41 11.32 6.08
CA ALA A 91 -17.39 11.66 5.08
C ALA A 91 -16.14 12.28 5.75
N TRP A 92 -16.32 13.13 6.75
CA TRP A 92 -15.23 13.71 7.52
C TRP A 92 -14.50 12.67 8.38
N ILE A 93 -15.24 11.72 8.97
CA ILE A 93 -14.64 10.58 9.69
C ILE A 93 -13.78 9.75 8.72
N ALA A 94 -14.29 9.46 7.53
CA ALA A 94 -13.52 8.72 6.51
C ALA A 94 -12.27 9.47 6.04
N VAL A 95 -12.36 10.80 5.86
CA VAL A 95 -11.19 11.64 5.57
C VAL A 95 -10.18 11.57 6.72
N ALA A 96 -10.63 11.65 7.98
CA ALA A 96 -9.77 11.57 9.13
C ALA A 96 -9.05 10.20 9.23
N ILE A 97 -9.77 9.10 9.04
CA ILE A 97 -9.19 7.75 9.02
C ILE A 97 -8.16 7.64 7.89
N SER A 98 -8.50 8.09 6.68
CA SER A 98 -7.59 8.06 5.53
C SER A 98 -6.32 8.88 5.77
N ALA A 99 -6.46 10.11 6.29
CA ALA A 99 -5.35 11.01 6.59
C ALA A 99 -4.43 10.43 7.66
N THR A 100 -5.00 9.93 8.77
CA THR A 100 -4.24 9.34 9.87
C THR A 100 -3.51 8.07 9.44
N THR A 101 -4.20 7.18 8.72
CA THR A 101 -3.60 5.94 8.20
C THR A 101 -2.44 6.24 7.25
N ALA A 102 -2.65 7.13 6.29
CA ALA A 102 -1.61 7.49 5.33
C ALA A 102 -0.43 8.19 6.01
N GLY A 103 -0.69 9.12 6.93
CA GLY A 103 0.35 9.83 7.67
C GLY A 103 1.17 8.91 8.57
N ALA A 104 0.52 8.00 9.28
CA ALA A 104 1.21 7.07 10.17
C ALA A 104 2.11 6.06 9.42
N LEU A 105 1.73 5.67 8.21
CA LEU A 105 2.42 4.63 7.45
C LEU A 105 3.39 5.16 6.40
N LEU A 106 3.38 6.46 6.09
CA LEU A 106 4.21 7.03 5.00
C LEU A 106 5.70 6.75 5.20
N GLY A 107 6.21 6.94 6.43
CA GLY A 107 7.61 6.67 6.74
C GLY A 107 7.99 5.22 6.49
N ILE A 108 7.19 4.30 7.01
CA ILE A 108 7.39 2.85 6.82
C ILE A 108 7.30 2.49 5.32
N ALA A 109 6.33 3.02 4.60
CA ALA A 109 6.16 2.77 3.18
C ALA A 109 7.35 3.29 2.35
N GLY A 110 7.92 4.45 2.74
CA GLY A 110 9.12 5.01 2.13
C GLY A 110 10.36 4.16 2.38
N ASP A 111 10.59 3.74 3.62
CA ASP A 111 11.70 2.84 3.98
C ASP A 111 11.59 1.52 3.21
N LYS A 112 10.41 0.90 3.20
CA LYS A 112 10.18 -0.33 2.45
C LYS A 112 10.48 -0.14 0.96
N MET A 113 9.97 0.94 0.35
CA MET A 113 10.28 1.25 -1.05
C MET A 113 11.79 1.38 -1.29
N TYR A 114 12.50 2.06 -0.42
CA TYR A 114 13.93 2.29 -0.57
C TYR A 114 14.76 1.01 -0.37
N TYR A 115 14.51 0.28 0.72
CA TYR A 115 15.30 -0.88 1.08
C TYR A 115 14.89 -2.16 0.32
N GLU A 116 13.62 -2.31 -0.03
CA GLU A 116 13.11 -3.49 -0.74
C GLU A 116 13.30 -3.40 -2.27
N SER A 117 13.56 -2.22 -2.81
CA SER A 117 13.84 -2.06 -4.23
C SER A 117 15.21 -2.62 -4.62
N TYR A 118 15.24 -3.43 -5.68
CA TYR A 118 16.46 -3.97 -6.27
C TYR A 118 16.52 -3.65 -7.77
N GLY A 119 17.55 -2.90 -8.15
CA GLY A 119 17.71 -2.41 -9.52
C GLY A 119 16.60 -1.45 -9.95
N THR A 120 16.67 -0.95 -11.18
CA THR A 120 15.74 0.06 -11.71
C THR A 120 14.28 -0.44 -11.72
N SER A 121 14.07 -1.72 -12.06
CA SER A 121 12.73 -2.30 -12.08
C SER A 121 12.08 -2.36 -10.69
N GLY A 122 12.85 -2.68 -9.65
CA GLY A 122 12.36 -2.67 -8.27
C GLY A 122 11.97 -1.27 -7.81
N PHE A 123 12.84 -0.27 -8.06
CA PHE A 123 12.51 1.14 -7.73
C PHE A 123 11.29 1.64 -8.49
N LEU A 124 11.11 1.25 -9.76
CA LEU A 124 9.92 1.60 -10.51
C LEU A 124 8.67 0.96 -9.93
N HIS A 125 8.71 -0.34 -9.66
CA HIS A 125 7.58 -1.10 -9.12
C HIS A 125 7.11 -0.54 -7.75
N TRP A 126 8.01 -0.52 -6.78
CA TRP A 126 7.69 -0.05 -5.43
C TRP A 126 7.45 1.46 -5.37
N GLY A 127 8.15 2.24 -6.20
CA GLY A 127 7.94 3.69 -6.33
C GLY A 127 6.58 4.05 -6.89
N VAL A 128 6.08 3.31 -7.88
CA VAL A 128 4.72 3.49 -8.43
C VAL A 128 3.67 3.14 -7.39
N LEU A 129 3.86 2.06 -6.62
CA LEU A 129 2.95 1.73 -5.52
C LEU A 129 2.96 2.80 -4.43
N LEU A 130 4.12 3.31 -4.04
CA LEU A 130 4.23 4.40 -3.05
C LEU A 130 3.56 5.68 -3.56
N ALA A 131 3.75 6.03 -4.84
CA ALA A 131 3.08 7.18 -5.44
C ALA A 131 1.54 7.01 -5.42
N ALA A 132 1.04 5.82 -5.77
CA ALA A 132 -0.38 5.51 -5.66
C ALA A 132 -0.89 5.63 -4.21
N ALA A 133 -0.11 5.14 -3.24
CA ALA A 133 -0.41 5.21 -1.81
C ALA A 133 -0.47 6.65 -1.27
N ILE A 134 0.36 7.56 -1.77
CA ILE A 134 0.34 8.99 -1.41
C ILE A 134 -0.85 9.70 -2.08
N ILE A 135 -1.14 9.38 -3.33
CA ILE A 135 -2.18 10.07 -4.12
C ILE A 135 -3.59 9.60 -3.72
N ALA A 136 -3.77 8.33 -3.36
CA ALA A 136 -5.09 7.77 -3.04
C ALA A 136 -5.84 8.53 -1.92
N PRO A 137 -5.26 8.84 -0.74
CA PRO A 137 -5.95 9.59 0.31
C PRO A 137 -6.35 10.99 -0.13
N LEU A 138 -5.54 11.67 -0.95
CA LEU A 138 -5.84 13.01 -1.47
C LEU A 138 -7.05 12.99 -2.42
N LEU A 139 -7.05 12.08 -3.39
CA LEU A 139 -8.14 11.96 -4.36
C LEU A 139 -9.44 11.47 -3.71
N THR A 140 -9.34 10.52 -2.80
CA THR A 140 -10.51 9.99 -2.09
C THR A 140 -11.10 11.01 -1.12
N ALA A 141 -10.29 11.84 -0.46
CA ALA A 141 -10.77 12.95 0.35
C ALA A 141 -11.60 13.94 -0.49
N HIS A 142 -11.10 14.29 -1.68
CA HIS A 142 -11.87 15.07 -2.63
C HIS A 142 -13.18 14.38 -3.01
N ALA A 143 -13.13 13.08 -3.37
CA ALA A 143 -14.30 12.34 -3.82
C ALA A 143 -15.36 12.19 -2.71
N LEU A 144 -14.94 11.92 -1.47
CA LEU A 144 -15.82 11.82 -0.29
C LEU A 144 -16.60 13.12 -0.06
N ILE A 145 -15.89 14.24 -0.03
CA ILE A 145 -16.51 15.56 0.20
C ILE A 145 -17.35 15.99 -1.00
N ALA A 146 -16.94 15.64 -2.22
CA ALA A 146 -17.68 15.91 -3.45
C ALA A 146 -18.89 14.98 -3.66
N GLY A 147 -19.11 13.96 -2.83
CA GLY A 147 -20.17 12.97 -2.98
C GLY A 147 -20.00 12.08 -4.22
N ARG A 148 -18.75 11.90 -4.69
CA ARG A 148 -18.46 11.04 -5.85
C ARG A 148 -18.28 9.59 -5.41
N SER A 149 -18.70 8.66 -6.26
CA SER A 149 -18.42 7.24 -6.09
C SER A 149 -17.01 6.87 -6.56
N LEU A 150 -16.52 5.70 -6.13
CA LEU A 150 -15.31 5.10 -6.66
C LEU A 150 -15.56 4.71 -8.14
N PRO A 151 -14.74 5.19 -9.09
CA PRO A 151 -14.86 4.78 -10.48
C PRO A 151 -14.40 3.34 -10.68
N THR A 152 -14.86 2.72 -11.76
CA THR A 152 -14.49 1.37 -12.18
C THR A 152 -13.52 1.39 -13.35
N PHE A 153 -12.88 0.25 -13.64
CA PHE A 153 -12.03 0.10 -14.82
C PHE A 153 -12.84 0.26 -16.12
N LEU A 154 -14.12 -0.14 -16.09
CA LEU A 154 -15.01 0.08 -17.22
C LEU A 154 -15.20 1.57 -17.54
N GLU A 155 -15.22 2.43 -16.51
CA GLU A 155 -15.31 3.88 -16.68
C GLU A 155 -13.99 4.50 -17.18
N LEU A 156 -12.86 3.79 -17.00
CA LEU A 156 -11.55 4.24 -17.52
C LEU A 156 -11.32 3.83 -18.96
N ILE A 157 -11.50 2.55 -19.29
CA ILE A 157 -11.11 1.96 -20.57
C ILE A 157 -12.29 1.46 -21.42
N GLY A 158 -13.51 1.52 -20.87
CA GLY A 158 -14.72 1.04 -21.53
C GLY A 158 -15.25 1.96 -22.65
N PRO A 159 -16.39 1.58 -23.24
CA PRO A 159 -17.10 2.41 -24.20
C PRO A 159 -17.43 3.81 -23.66
N ARG A 160 -17.67 4.75 -24.57
CA ARG A 160 -17.94 6.17 -24.21
C ARG A 160 -19.10 6.32 -23.24
N ASP A 161 -20.11 5.46 -23.32
CA ASP A 161 -21.31 5.47 -22.46
C ASP A 161 -20.98 5.23 -20.96
N TYR A 162 -19.83 4.64 -20.67
CA TYR A 162 -19.36 4.38 -19.29
C TYR A 162 -18.23 5.29 -18.84
N ARG A 163 -17.61 6.05 -19.74
CA ARG A 163 -16.44 6.85 -19.37
C ARG A 163 -16.80 7.90 -18.34
N GLY A 164 -16.09 7.85 -17.20
CA GLY A 164 -16.23 8.80 -16.13
C GLY A 164 -15.95 10.25 -16.58
N LYS A 165 -16.78 11.18 -16.14
CA LYS A 165 -16.65 12.59 -16.50
C LYS A 165 -15.62 13.28 -15.60
N GLY A 166 -14.51 13.76 -16.20
CA GLY A 166 -13.54 14.68 -15.61
C GLY A 166 -12.24 14.06 -15.13
N ALA A 167 -11.20 14.89 -15.11
CA ALA A 167 -9.81 14.48 -14.84
C ALA A 167 -9.61 13.79 -13.46
N ILE A 168 -10.31 14.26 -12.42
CA ILE A 168 -10.18 13.67 -11.08
C ILE A 168 -10.75 12.25 -11.03
N GLY A 169 -11.87 11.98 -11.73
CA GLY A 169 -12.42 10.64 -11.84
C GLY A 169 -11.46 9.69 -12.57
N ALA A 170 -10.87 10.15 -13.68
CA ALA A 170 -9.87 9.39 -14.41
C ALA A 170 -8.62 9.11 -13.57
N LEU A 171 -8.09 10.10 -12.86
CA LEU A 171 -6.95 9.89 -11.95
C LEU A 171 -7.27 8.90 -10.84
N LEU A 172 -8.45 8.97 -10.24
CA LEU A 172 -8.88 8.04 -9.20
C LEU A 172 -8.99 6.61 -9.75
N ALA A 173 -9.50 6.44 -10.98
CA ALA A 173 -9.56 5.16 -11.66
C ALA A 173 -8.16 4.61 -11.99
N ILE A 174 -7.24 5.46 -12.44
CA ILE A 174 -5.84 5.08 -12.72
C ILE A 174 -5.16 4.62 -11.42
N VAL A 175 -5.27 5.38 -10.33
CA VAL A 175 -4.65 5.02 -9.05
C VAL A 175 -5.22 3.71 -8.51
N LEU A 176 -6.54 3.50 -8.64
CA LEU A 176 -7.17 2.22 -8.29
C LEU A 176 -6.65 1.07 -9.16
N ALA A 177 -6.56 1.28 -10.48
CA ALA A 177 -6.07 0.26 -11.41
C ALA A 177 -4.61 -0.12 -11.12
N VAL A 178 -3.74 0.87 -10.94
CA VAL A 178 -2.33 0.66 -10.56
C VAL A 178 -2.21 -0.11 -9.25
N THR A 179 -2.93 0.33 -8.22
CA THR A 179 -2.95 -0.36 -6.92
C THR A 179 -3.42 -1.81 -7.07
N THR A 180 -4.46 -2.05 -7.87
CA THR A 180 -5.02 -3.39 -8.08
C THR A 180 -4.06 -4.30 -8.85
N VAL A 181 -3.43 -3.79 -9.91
CA VAL A 181 -2.48 -4.59 -10.72
C VAL A 181 -1.26 -4.97 -9.88
N ILE A 182 -0.66 -4.03 -9.15
CA ILE A 182 0.50 -4.31 -8.29
C ILE A 182 0.09 -5.25 -7.14
N ALA A 183 -1.08 -5.05 -6.53
CA ALA A 183 -1.58 -5.96 -5.51
C ALA A 183 -1.80 -7.38 -6.05
N ALA A 184 -2.32 -7.52 -7.27
CA ALA A 184 -2.52 -8.83 -7.91
C ALA A 184 -1.20 -9.50 -8.27
N GLU A 185 -0.24 -8.75 -8.80
CA GLU A 185 1.09 -9.26 -9.13
C GLU A 185 1.82 -9.73 -7.86
N THR A 186 1.84 -8.93 -6.80
CA THR A 186 2.46 -9.32 -5.53
C THR A 186 1.74 -10.50 -4.87
N ALA A 187 0.41 -10.54 -4.91
CA ALA A 187 -0.37 -11.65 -4.37
C ALA A 187 -0.09 -12.98 -5.10
N LEU A 188 0.03 -12.94 -6.42
CA LEU A 188 0.45 -14.10 -7.22
C LEU A 188 1.90 -14.50 -6.91
N GLY A 189 2.81 -13.53 -6.77
CA GLY A 189 4.18 -13.78 -6.38
C GLY A 189 4.27 -14.54 -5.05
N PHE A 190 3.49 -14.14 -4.04
CA PHE A 190 3.44 -14.83 -2.74
C PHE A 190 2.85 -16.23 -2.82
N ALA A 191 1.91 -16.46 -3.73
CA ALA A 191 1.30 -17.77 -3.92
C ALA A 191 2.28 -18.77 -4.58
N PHE A 192 3.10 -18.32 -5.55
CA PHE A 192 3.97 -19.20 -6.34
C PHE A 192 5.39 -19.34 -5.80
N ASP A 193 5.86 -18.40 -5.00
CA ASP A 193 7.20 -18.46 -4.40
C ASP A 193 7.12 -18.10 -2.90
N PRO A 194 7.06 -19.08 -2.02
CA PRO A 194 6.83 -18.89 -0.59
C PRO A 194 8.08 -18.50 0.22
N ARG A 195 9.22 -18.22 -0.42
CA ARG A 195 10.45 -17.91 0.32
C ARG A 195 10.55 -16.42 0.62
N TYR A 196 11.11 -16.07 1.78
CA TYR A 196 11.48 -14.73 2.26
C TYR A 196 10.95 -13.56 1.41
N ARG A 197 9.85 -12.92 1.87
CA ARG A 197 9.14 -11.93 1.08
C ARG A 197 9.18 -10.55 1.71
N ASP A 198 9.16 -9.56 0.84
CA ASP A 198 8.97 -8.16 1.21
C ASP A 198 7.48 -7.84 1.06
N PHE A 199 6.76 -7.79 2.18
CA PHE A 199 5.30 -7.60 2.19
C PHE A 199 4.92 -6.11 2.11
N PRO A 200 4.14 -5.65 1.12
CA PRO A 200 3.85 -4.23 0.89
C PRO A 200 2.70 -3.70 1.78
N TYR A 201 2.56 -4.19 3.00
CA TYR A 201 1.42 -3.86 3.87
C TYR A 201 1.22 -2.37 4.08
N ALA A 202 2.28 -1.57 4.24
CA ALA A 202 2.17 -0.15 4.52
C ALA A 202 1.60 0.63 3.32
N SER A 203 2.20 0.49 2.14
CA SER A 203 1.75 1.17 0.93
C SER A 203 0.35 0.71 0.51
N LEU A 204 0.06 -0.59 0.62
CA LEU A 204 -1.28 -1.11 0.34
C LEU A 204 -2.32 -0.54 1.30
N THR A 205 -2.02 -0.46 2.60
CA THR A 205 -2.97 0.11 3.57
C THR A 205 -3.28 1.57 3.24
N MET A 206 -2.24 2.36 2.93
CA MET A 206 -2.41 3.77 2.56
C MET A 206 -3.29 3.97 1.32
N ALA A 207 -3.22 3.07 0.34
CA ALA A 207 -4.04 3.14 -0.87
C ALA A 207 -5.43 2.52 -0.69
N VAL A 208 -5.52 1.33 -0.10
CA VAL A 208 -6.74 0.51 -0.06
C VAL A 208 -7.76 1.03 0.95
N VAL A 209 -7.33 1.47 2.13
CA VAL A 209 -8.25 1.99 3.15
C VAL A 209 -9.08 3.17 2.64
N PRO A 210 -8.49 4.21 2.00
CA PRO A 210 -9.28 5.29 1.41
C PRO A 210 -10.28 4.82 0.35
N PHE A 211 -9.91 3.89 -0.53
CA PHE A 211 -10.82 3.33 -1.54
C PHE A 211 -11.98 2.57 -0.90
N ALA A 212 -11.70 1.76 0.12
CA ALA A 212 -12.72 1.01 0.84
C ALA A 212 -13.74 1.96 1.50
N LEU A 213 -13.27 2.99 2.19
CA LEU A 213 -14.12 4.00 2.82
C LEU A 213 -14.98 4.74 1.80
N LEU A 214 -14.39 5.13 0.66
CA LEU A 214 -15.13 5.77 -0.43
C LEU A 214 -16.24 4.87 -0.95
N THR A 215 -15.95 3.58 -1.20
CA THR A 215 -16.93 2.62 -1.70
C THR A 215 -18.03 2.32 -0.69
N MET A 216 -17.69 2.31 0.60
CA MET A 216 -18.67 2.08 1.67
C MET A 216 -19.67 3.24 1.79
N LEU A 217 -19.21 4.48 1.66
CA LEU A 217 -20.03 5.66 1.89
C LEU A 217 -20.74 6.19 0.63
N ASN A 218 -20.07 6.12 -0.52
CA ASN A 218 -20.53 6.73 -1.76
C ASN A 218 -20.73 5.70 -2.89
N ARG A 219 -21.27 4.53 -2.56
CA ARG A 219 -21.57 3.50 -3.56
C ARG A 219 -22.72 3.95 -4.47
N PRO A 220 -22.62 3.78 -5.81
CA PRO A 220 -23.75 3.94 -6.71
C PRO A 220 -24.89 2.99 -6.33
N LYS A 221 -26.14 3.48 -6.34
CA LYS A 221 -27.32 2.66 -6.05
C LYS A 221 -27.60 1.66 -7.17
N GLU A 222 -27.38 2.11 -8.41
CA GLU A 222 -27.62 1.38 -9.65
C GLU A 222 -26.32 1.27 -10.45
N GLY A 223 -26.22 0.28 -11.33
CA GLY A 223 -25.07 0.09 -12.19
C GLY A 223 -24.69 -1.37 -12.38
N ILE A 224 -23.92 -1.62 -13.44
CA ILE A 224 -23.44 -2.97 -13.77
C ILE A 224 -22.24 -3.29 -12.89
N ARG A 225 -22.10 -4.56 -12.55
CA ARG A 225 -20.88 -5.08 -11.94
C ARG A 225 -19.87 -5.37 -13.06
N PRO A 226 -18.73 -4.68 -13.11
CA PRO A 226 -17.75 -4.92 -14.14
C PRO A 226 -17.07 -6.27 -13.94
N LEU A 227 -16.78 -6.95 -15.05
CA LEU A 227 -16.15 -8.27 -15.02
C LEU A 227 -14.71 -8.21 -14.47
N ALA A 228 -13.93 -7.21 -14.89
CA ALA A 228 -12.52 -7.07 -14.50
C ALA A 228 -12.38 -6.96 -12.98
N GLU A 229 -13.16 -6.08 -12.34
CA GLU A 229 -13.16 -5.94 -10.88
C GLU A 229 -13.56 -7.24 -10.17
N SER A 230 -14.51 -7.98 -10.74
CA SER A 230 -14.93 -9.26 -10.17
C SER A 230 -13.84 -10.32 -10.27
N VAL A 231 -13.09 -10.35 -11.38
CA VAL A 231 -11.96 -11.27 -11.58
C VAL A 231 -10.82 -10.93 -10.62
N PHE A 232 -10.43 -9.65 -10.53
CA PHE A 232 -9.39 -9.23 -9.58
C PHE A 232 -9.80 -9.46 -8.13
N ALA A 233 -11.07 -9.22 -7.78
CA ALA A 233 -11.57 -9.49 -6.44
C ALA A 233 -11.45 -10.99 -6.08
N GLY A 234 -11.84 -11.88 -7.00
CA GLY A 234 -11.68 -13.32 -6.82
C GLY A 234 -10.21 -13.74 -6.68
N LEU A 235 -9.35 -13.25 -7.57
CA LEU A 235 -7.92 -13.53 -7.55
C LEU A 235 -7.28 -13.10 -6.22
N LEU A 236 -7.50 -11.86 -5.78
CA LEU A 236 -6.95 -11.33 -4.53
C LEU A 236 -7.46 -12.11 -3.31
N ALA A 237 -8.75 -12.46 -3.29
CA ALA A 237 -9.32 -13.24 -2.20
C ALA A 237 -8.71 -14.66 -2.11
N ILE A 238 -8.60 -15.35 -3.24
CA ILE A 238 -8.00 -16.69 -3.30
C ILE A 238 -6.52 -16.64 -2.92
N ALA A 239 -5.77 -15.70 -3.48
CA ALA A 239 -4.35 -15.56 -3.18
C ALA A 239 -4.12 -15.22 -1.68
N ALA A 240 -4.91 -14.32 -1.09
CA ALA A 240 -4.82 -13.99 0.33
C ALA A 240 -5.06 -15.21 1.22
N LEU A 241 -6.12 -15.97 0.95
CA LEU A 241 -6.44 -17.19 1.72
C LEU A 241 -5.34 -18.25 1.57
N TYR A 242 -4.81 -18.42 0.37
CA TYR A 242 -3.73 -19.34 0.11
C TYR A 242 -2.43 -18.93 0.81
N THR A 243 -2.09 -17.64 0.79
CA THR A 243 -0.91 -17.12 1.50
C THR A 243 -1.03 -17.30 3.01
N ILE A 244 -2.19 -17.00 3.61
CA ILE A 244 -2.43 -17.26 5.05
C ILE A 244 -2.30 -18.76 5.37
N TYR A 245 -2.80 -19.62 4.50
CA TYR A 245 -2.68 -21.07 4.70
C TYR A 245 -1.20 -21.53 4.69
N ASN A 246 -0.37 -20.99 3.80
CA ASN A 246 1.03 -21.38 3.66
C ASN A 246 1.95 -20.75 4.73
N GLU A 247 1.78 -19.45 5.01
CA GLU A 247 2.65 -18.72 5.95
C GLU A 247 2.21 -18.92 7.42
N GLY A 248 0.95 -19.32 7.64
CA GLY A 248 0.34 -19.34 8.97
C GLY A 248 0.21 -17.92 9.53
N THR A 249 -0.13 -17.82 10.82
CA THR A 249 -0.37 -16.54 11.50
C THR A 249 0.83 -16.04 12.32
N ILE A 250 2.02 -16.57 12.08
CA ILE A 250 3.26 -16.15 12.78
C ILE A 250 3.85 -14.90 12.14
N ASN A 251 3.68 -14.73 10.83
CA ASN A 251 4.19 -13.61 10.07
C ASN A 251 3.13 -12.50 9.98
N TRP A 252 3.15 -11.58 10.94
CA TRP A 252 2.19 -10.47 11.00
C TRP A 252 2.18 -9.57 9.75
N GLN A 253 3.31 -9.44 9.03
CA GLN A 253 3.37 -8.65 7.79
C GLN A 253 2.62 -9.33 6.65
N SER A 254 2.72 -10.66 6.58
CA SER A 254 1.92 -11.48 5.68
C SER A 254 0.44 -11.34 5.96
N ASP A 255 0.04 -11.53 7.23
CA ASP A 255 -1.35 -11.42 7.66
C ASP A 255 -1.94 -10.04 7.33
N TRP A 256 -1.21 -8.98 7.66
CA TRP A 256 -1.65 -7.61 7.36
C TRP A 256 -1.82 -7.39 5.85
N THR A 257 -0.85 -7.84 5.05
CA THR A 257 -0.93 -7.74 3.58
C THR A 257 -2.14 -8.50 3.04
N CYS A 258 -2.39 -9.70 3.53
CA CYS A 258 -3.56 -10.50 3.15
C CYS A 258 -4.88 -9.82 3.54
N VAL A 259 -4.95 -9.18 4.71
CA VAL A 259 -6.12 -8.37 5.11
C VAL A 259 -6.32 -7.21 4.11
N MET A 260 -5.26 -6.57 3.64
CA MET A 260 -5.38 -5.51 2.62
C MET A 260 -5.82 -6.06 1.26
N TYR A 261 -5.37 -7.25 0.85
CA TYR A 261 -5.88 -7.91 -0.36
C TYR A 261 -7.38 -8.23 -0.25
N LEU A 262 -7.83 -8.75 0.89
CA LEU A 262 -9.25 -9.02 1.13
C LEU A 262 -10.09 -7.73 1.15
N LEU A 263 -9.57 -6.65 1.74
CA LEU A 263 -10.24 -5.35 1.75
C LEU A 263 -10.33 -4.75 0.35
N LEU A 264 -9.27 -4.87 -0.46
CA LEU A 264 -9.28 -4.45 -1.86
C LEU A 264 -10.24 -5.31 -2.68
N ALA A 265 -10.24 -6.63 -2.48
CA ALA A 265 -11.20 -7.54 -3.11
C ALA A 265 -12.64 -7.15 -2.81
N ALA A 266 -12.97 -6.88 -1.55
CA ALA A 266 -14.28 -6.41 -1.13
C ALA A 266 -14.64 -5.05 -1.75
N THR A 267 -13.67 -4.14 -1.88
CA THR A 267 -13.82 -2.83 -2.52
C THR A 267 -14.17 -2.98 -3.99
N LEU A 268 -13.41 -3.79 -4.73
CA LEU A 268 -13.64 -4.08 -6.15
C LEU A 268 -14.97 -4.80 -6.37
N TRP A 269 -15.29 -5.79 -5.52
CA TRP A 269 -16.56 -6.52 -5.58
C TRP A 269 -17.78 -5.61 -5.39
N ARG A 270 -17.65 -4.57 -4.59
CA ARG A 270 -18.71 -3.58 -4.34
C ARG A 270 -18.81 -2.50 -5.41
N ALA A 271 -17.79 -2.29 -6.21
CA ALA A 271 -17.76 -1.26 -7.26
C ALA A 271 -18.87 -1.50 -8.30
N ARG A 272 -19.46 -0.42 -8.81
CA ARG A 272 -20.52 -0.42 -9.84
C ARG A 272 -20.21 0.65 -10.86
N ALA A 273 -20.28 0.28 -12.13
CA ALA A 273 -20.22 1.23 -13.25
C ALA A 273 -21.61 1.85 -13.45
N ALA A 274 -21.68 3.16 -13.33
CA ALA A 274 -22.90 3.89 -13.66
C ALA A 274 -22.99 4.03 -15.19
N GLN A 275 -24.15 3.66 -15.77
CA GLN A 275 -24.43 3.94 -17.15
C GLN A 275 -24.72 5.45 -17.29
N ASN A 276 -24.04 6.14 -18.19
CA ASN A 276 -24.39 7.52 -18.51
C ASN A 276 -25.70 7.50 -19.31
N PRO A 277 -26.79 8.08 -18.81
CA PRO A 277 -27.92 8.34 -19.68
C PRO A 277 -27.43 9.28 -20.78
N GLY A 278 -27.56 8.83 -22.03
CA GLY A 278 -27.16 9.53 -23.23
C GLY A 278 -27.78 10.94 -23.36
#